data_ebebc0db0c38f78b0f02feb6e36718df
#
_entry.id   ebebc0db0c38f78b0f02feb6e36718df
#
_cell.length_a   1.000
_cell.length_b   1.000
_cell.length_c   1.000
_cell.angle_alpha   90.00
_cell.angle_beta   90.00
_cell.angle_gamma   90.00
#
_symmetry.space_group_name_H-M   'P 1'
#
loop_
_entity.id
_entity.type
_entity.pdbx_description
1 polymer ?
#
loop_
_entity_poly.entity_id
_entity_poly.type
_entity_poly.pdbx_seq_one_letter_code
_entity_poly.pdbx_strand_id
1 'polypeptide(L)'
;MQLQRRMSAVNPRRSRFLRTRGRAWTLIAAGVAGILAAISMPGCHAGYDDETRILNPRTTATPPDTVVAAAYMDIVSAHGDRLTGASTPAAERVEIHDSRLHNGVARMRPVQDVELASGRRFVFEPGGMHFMIVGLKQPLAANTRIPFILHFEHAGDISVELVVSAAGAGAVPHTHGDSHSPSAGHSH
;
A
#
# COMPACT_ATOMS: atom_id res chain seq x y z
N MET A 1 47.01 -45.20 -16.57
CA MET A 1 46.75 -46.09 -15.46
C MET A 1 45.29 -45.98 -15.18
N GLN A 2 44.45 -46.72 -15.96
CA GLN A 2 43.84 -48.02 -15.63
C GLN A 2 42.90 -47.89 -14.43
N LEU A 3 41.67 -48.00 -14.70
CA LEU A 3 40.65 -49.09 -14.70
C LEU A 3 39.75 -48.91 -13.46
N GLN A 4 38.49 -49.16 -13.38
CA GLN A 4 37.53 -50.03 -14.05
C GLN A 4 36.14 -49.73 -13.52
N ARG A 5 35.11 -49.58 -14.37
CA ARG A 5 33.97 -50.43 -14.57
C ARG A 5 33.41 -51.20 -13.37
N ARG A 6 32.15 -50.98 -13.02
CA ARG A 6 31.18 -52.08 -12.92
C ARG A 6 29.76 -51.62 -13.17
N MET A 7 29.20 -52.16 -14.19
CA MET A 7 27.77 -52.31 -14.46
C MET A 7 27.25 -53.51 -13.67
N SER A 8 26.04 -53.49 -13.20
CA SER A 8 25.16 -54.65 -12.92
C SER A 8 23.77 -54.11 -12.73
N ALA A 9 22.87 -54.30 -13.56
CA ALA A 9 22.10 -55.46 -14.02
C ALA A 9 20.70 -55.45 -13.40
N VAL A 10 19.79 -55.11 -14.19
CA VAL A 10 18.43 -55.59 -14.51
C VAL A 10 17.95 -56.80 -13.71
N ASN A 11 16.75 -56.72 -13.13
CA ASN A 11 15.89 -57.87 -13.02
C ASN A 11 14.39 -57.52 -13.05
N PRO A 12 13.65 -58.02 -14.04
CA PRO A 12 12.20 -57.90 -14.09
C PRO A 12 11.56 -59.18 -13.54
N ARG A 13 10.64 -59.08 -12.60
CA ARG A 13 9.75 -60.21 -12.31
C ARG A 13 8.30 -59.84 -12.54
N ARG A 14 7.80 -60.44 -13.60
CA ARG A 14 6.39 -60.65 -13.92
C ARG A 14 5.80 -61.71 -12.97
N SER A 15 4.61 -61.54 -12.53
CA SER A 15 3.60 -62.58 -12.24
C SER A 15 2.25 -61.88 -12.21
N ARG A 16 1.45 -62.03 -13.12
CA ARG A 16 0.53 -62.99 -13.70
C ARG A 16 -0.48 -63.50 -12.66
N PHE A 17 -1.75 -63.21 -13.02
CA PHE A 17 -2.96 -63.98 -12.85
C PHE A 17 -3.56 -64.11 -11.44
N LEU A 18 -4.77 -63.56 -11.24
CA LEU A 18 -5.95 -64.47 -11.24
C LEU A 18 -7.25 -63.65 -11.34
N ARG A 19 -8.00 -64.08 -12.30
CA ARG A 19 -9.36 -63.70 -12.65
C ARG A 19 -10.24 -64.59 -11.81
N THR A 20 -11.12 -64.03 -10.96
CA THR A 20 -12.29 -64.76 -10.44
C THR A 20 -13.55 -63.96 -10.72
N ARG A 21 -14.34 -64.62 -11.56
CA ARG A 21 -15.75 -64.32 -11.83
C ARG A 21 -16.59 -64.86 -10.65
N GLY A 22 -17.54 -64.10 -10.16
CA GLY A 22 -18.48 -64.56 -9.15
C GLY A 22 -19.54 -63.50 -8.88
N ARG A 23 -20.56 -63.57 -9.69
CA ARG A 23 -22.01 -63.63 -9.40
C ARG A 23 -22.61 -62.58 -8.46
N ALA A 24 -23.44 -61.81 -9.11
CA ALA A 24 -24.69 -61.16 -8.69
C ALA A 24 -25.23 -61.62 -7.34
N TRP A 25 -25.51 -60.63 -6.50
CA TRP A 25 -26.66 -60.59 -5.62
C TRP A 25 -27.22 -59.20 -5.56
N THR A 26 -28.34 -59.04 -6.24
CA THR A 26 -29.34 -58.01 -6.01
C THR A 26 -29.92 -58.25 -4.62
N LEU A 27 -30.11 -57.18 -3.87
CA LEU A 27 -31.33 -56.83 -3.11
C LEU A 27 -31.05 -55.60 -2.23
N ILE A 28 -31.68 -54.52 -2.60
CA ILE A 28 -32.56 -53.63 -1.81
C ILE A 28 -32.12 -53.37 -0.37
N ALA A 29 -31.62 -52.17 -0.14
CA ALA A 29 -31.88 -51.44 1.08
C ALA A 29 -32.03 -49.95 0.73
N ALA A 30 -33.26 -49.50 0.66
CA ALA A 30 -33.62 -48.11 0.74
C ALA A 30 -33.19 -47.60 2.12
N GLY A 31 -32.38 -46.59 2.19
CA GLY A 31 -31.89 -46.05 3.45
C GLY A 31 -31.24 -44.70 3.26
N VAL A 32 -32.08 -43.67 3.27
CA VAL A 32 -31.78 -42.34 3.78
C VAL A 32 -30.41 -41.80 3.43
N ALA A 33 -30.22 -41.34 2.21
CA ALA A 33 -29.16 -40.39 1.88
C ALA A 33 -29.53 -39.03 2.48
N GLY A 34 -29.12 -38.84 3.73
CA GLY A 34 -29.08 -37.52 4.35
C GLY A 34 -28.14 -36.63 3.54
N ILE A 35 -28.74 -35.81 2.71
CA ILE A 35 -28.05 -34.70 2.04
C ILE A 35 -27.68 -33.72 3.13
N LEU A 36 -26.49 -33.88 3.70
CA LEU A 36 -25.78 -32.78 4.33
C LEU A 36 -25.30 -31.85 3.19
N ALA A 37 -26.26 -31.05 2.71
CA ALA A 37 -25.91 -29.84 1.99
C ALA A 37 -25.12 -28.97 2.99
N ALA A 38 -23.83 -29.08 2.97
CA ALA A 38 -22.96 -28.05 3.52
C ALA A 38 -23.33 -26.78 2.77
N ILE A 39 -24.22 -25.99 3.36
CA ILE A 39 -24.45 -24.60 2.98
C ILE A 39 -23.14 -23.92 3.29
N SER A 40 -22.23 -23.92 2.31
CA SER A 40 -21.16 -22.93 2.22
C SER A 40 -21.91 -21.60 2.06
N MET A 41 -22.24 -21.00 3.19
CA MET A 41 -22.57 -19.60 3.21
C MET A 41 -21.34 -18.90 2.60
N PRO A 42 -21.41 -18.31 1.41
CA PRO A 42 -20.49 -17.28 1.08
C PRO A 42 -20.68 -16.28 2.22
N GLY A 43 -19.69 -16.18 3.09
CA GLY A 43 -19.60 -15.08 4.01
C GLY A 43 -19.75 -13.85 3.14
N CYS A 44 -20.92 -13.23 3.20
CA CYS A 44 -21.05 -11.85 2.85
C CYS A 44 -20.08 -11.16 3.83
N HIS A 45 -18.83 -11.05 3.43
CA HIS A 45 -18.10 -9.86 3.75
C HIS A 45 -19.02 -8.79 3.15
N ALA A 46 -19.89 -8.23 3.98
CA ALA A 46 -20.43 -6.93 3.72
C ALA A 46 -19.16 -6.10 3.52
N GLY A 47 -18.79 -6.00 2.24
CA GLY A 47 -17.77 -5.08 1.86
C GLY A 47 -18.24 -3.75 2.41
N TYR A 48 -17.58 -3.30 3.41
CA TYR A 48 -17.37 -1.89 3.55
C TYR A 48 -16.48 -1.53 2.35
N ASP A 49 -17.03 -1.75 1.15
CA ASP A 49 -16.55 -1.19 -0.12
C ASP A 49 -16.78 0.31 -0.10
N ASP A 50 -16.65 0.86 1.03
CA ASP A 50 -16.91 2.19 1.19
C ASP A 50 -15.69 2.88 1.69
N GLU A 51 -15.07 3.08 0.69
CA GLU A 51 -14.98 4.40 0.17
C GLU A 51 -14.13 5.31 1.01
N THR A 52 -13.09 4.73 1.62
CA THR A 52 -11.92 5.54 1.92
C THR A 52 -11.12 5.66 0.64
N ARG A 53 -11.20 6.82 0.00
CA ARG A 53 -10.51 7.12 -1.25
C ARG A 53 -9.25 7.91 -0.98
N ILE A 54 -8.17 7.44 -1.54
CA ILE A 54 -6.88 8.11 -1.49
C ILE A 54 -6.65 8.82 -2.83
N LEU A 55 -6.44 10.12 -2.78
CA LEU A 55 -6.29 10.95 -3.97
C LEU A 55 -4.89 11.56 -3.99
N ASN A 56 -4.31 11.65 -5.18
CA ASN A 56 -3.03 12.31 -5.43
C ASN A 56 -1.86 11.85 -4.53
N PRO A 57 -1.66 10.56 -4.31
CA PRO A 57 -0.56 10.07 -3.49
C PRO A 57 0.78 10.38 -4.18
N ARG A 58 1.62 11.16 -3.53
CA ARG A 58 2.86 11.70 -4.11
C ARG A 58 3.97 11.87 -3.09
N THR A 59 5.18 11.83 -3.57
CA THR A 59 6.43 12.21 -2.88
C THR A 59 7.36 12.88 -3.89
N THR A 60 8.53 13.33 -3.46
CA THR A 60 9.54 13.92 -4.33
C THR A 60 10.81 13.07 -4.37
N ALA A 61 11.53 13.14 -5.48
CA ALA A 61 12.84 12.52 -5.62
C ALA A 61 13.80 13.06 -4.56
N THR A 62 14.67 12.18 -4.05
CA THR A 62 15.61 12.53 -2.99
C THR A 62 17.05 12.52 -3.51
N PRO A 63 17.93 13.38 -2.96
CA PRO A 63 19.37 13.27 -3.18
C PRO A 63 19.92 11.90 -2.73
N PRO A 64 21.09 11.49 -3.27
CA PRO A 64 21.68 10.17 -2.99
C PRO A 64 21.86 9.81 -1.52
N ASP A 65 22.23 10.78 -0.68
CA ASP A 65 22.53 10.54 0.73
C ASP A 65 21.36 10.84 1.68
N THR A 66 20.18 11.04 1.13
CA THR A 66 18.99 11.37 1.91
C THR A 66 18.31 10.09 2.40
N VAL A 67 18.12 9.97 3.70
CA VAL A 67 17.43 8.85 4.35
C VAL A 67 16.01 9.17 4.78
N VAL A 68 15.51 10.36 4.45
CA VAL A 68 14.17 10.85 4.83
C VAL A 68 13.47 11.45 3.63
N ALA A 69 12.17 11.20 3.49
CA ALA A 69 11.32 11.84 2.50
C ALA A 69 9.96 12.20 3.11
N ALA A 70 9.26 13.13 2.48
CA ALA A 70 7.88 13.44 2.84
C ALA A 70 6.91 12.91 1.80
N ALA A 71 5.75 12.39 2.23
CA ALA A 71 4.69 12.01 1.33
C ALA A 71 3.40 12.77 1.66
N TYR A 72 2.63 13.02 0.61
CA TYR A 72 1.44 13.84 0.62
C TYR A 72 0.31 13.16 -0.14
N MET A 73 -0.92 13.37 0.29
CA MET A 73 -2.11 12.87 -0.37
C MET A 73 -3.36 13.50 0.22
N ASP A 74 -4.49 13.29 -0.43
CA ASP A 74 -5.77 13.63 0.15
C ASP A 74 -6.51 12.32 0.49
N ILE A 75 -7.22 12.32 1.61
CA ILE A 75 -8.01 11.18 2.07
C ILE A 75 -9.45 11.61 2.25
N VAL A 76 -10.37 10.82 1.72
CA VAL A 76 -11.82 11.02 1.91
C VAL A 76 -12.38 9.69 2.40
N SER A 77 -12.96 9.69 3.59
CA SER A 77 -13.72 8.54 4.10
C SER A 77 -15.21 8.89 4.10
N ALA A 78 -16.03 8.08 3.45
CA ALA A 78 -17.47 8.37 3.35
C ALA A 78 -18.17 8.35 4.70
N HIS A 79 -17.79 7.45 5.58
CA HIS A 79 -18.43 7.30 6.90
C HIS A 79 -17.59 7.82 8.07
N GLY A 80 -16.41 8.35 7.78
CA GLY A 80 -15.43 8.68 8.79
C GLY A 80 -14.60 7.45 9.17
N ASP A 81 -13.35 7.68 9.59
CA ASP A 81 -12.43 6.63 10.04
C ASP A 81 -11.30 7.27 10.85
N ARG A 82 -10.43 6.47 11.37
CA ARG A 82 -9.19 6.90 12.00
C ARG A 82 -8.00 6.29 11.29
N LEU A 83 -7.13 7.13 10.75
CA LEU A 83 -5.84 6.72 10.22
C LEU A 83 -4.88 6.52 11.39
N THR A 84 -4.48 5.28 11.63
CA THR A 84 -3.64 4.88 12.76
C THR A 84 -2.17 4.81 12.42
N GLY A 85 -1.81 4.89 11.14
CA GLY A 85 -0.42 4.87 10.69
C GLY A 85 -0.25 4.61 9.22
N ALA A 86 1.00 4.44 8.82
CA ALA A 86 1.36 4.06 7.46
C ALA A 86 2.68 3.28 7.45
N SER A 87 2.92 2.54 6.37
CA SER A 87 4.16 1.80 6.17
C SER A 87 4.55 1.74 4.69
N THR A 88 5.81 1.42 4.43
CA THR A 88 6.34 1.19 3.08
C THR A 88 7.51 0.21 3.12
N PRO A 89 7.63 -0.71 2.17
CA PRO A 89 8.82 -1.56 2.06
C PRO A 89 10.09 -0.79 1.67
N ALA A 90 9.96 0.45 1.15
CA ALA A 90 11.07 1.29 0.72
C ALA A 90 11.84 1.94 1.87
N ALA A 91 11.34 1.88 3.12
CA ALA A 91 11.94 2.53 4.27
C ALA A 91 11.82 1.66 5.54
N GLU A 92 12.43 2.12 6.63
CA GLU A 92 12.32 1.44 7.93
C GLU A 92 10.98 1.71 8.60
N ARG A 93 10.49 2.95 8.53
CA ARG A 93 9.23 3.35 9.14
C ARG A 93 8.63 4.59 8.47
N VAL A 94 7.35 4.79 8.74
CA VAL A 94 6.60 6.00 8.37
C VAL A 94 6.01 6.60 9.63
N GLU A 95 6.10 7.92 9.76
CA GLU A 95 5.53 8.69 10.87
C GLU A 95 4.56 9.73 10.33
N ILE A 96 3.50 10.02 11.05
CA ILE A 96 2.59 11.14 10.72
C ILE A 96 3.06 12.35 11.49
N HIS A 97 3.28 13.47 10.81
CA HIS A 97 3.74 14.72 11.41
C HIS A 97 2.77 15.87 11.11
N ASP A 98 2.61 16.76 12.09
CA ASP A 98 1.94 18.06 11.94
C ASP A 98 3.00 19.16 11.97
N SER A 99 3.12 19.90 10.88
CA SER A 99 4.02 21.04 10.76
C SER A 99 3.21 22.34 10.83
N ARG A 100 3.53 23.20 11.78
CA ARG A 100 2.87 24.50 11.95
C ARG A 100 3.87 25.62 12.07
N LEU A 101 3.57 26.72 11.44
CA LEU A 101 4.32 27.96 11.61
C LEU A 101 3.84 28.66 12.88
N HIS A 102 4.75 28.83 13.85
CA HIS A 102 4.47 29.58 15.07
C HIS A 102 5.51 30.70 15.22
N ASN A 103 5.06 31.96 15.18
CA ASN A 103 5.94 33.15 15.22
C ASN A 103 7.07 33.11 14.19
N GLY A 104 6.78 32.67 12.94
CA GLY A 104 7.78 32.57 11.87
C GLY A 104 8.71 31.34 11.96
N VAL A 105 8.58 30.50 13.00
CA VAL A 105 9.37 29.28 13.18
C VAL A 105 8.50 28.06 12.86
N ALA A 106 8.92 27.25 11.91
CA ALA A 106 8.29 25.96 11.63
C ALA A 106 8.54 24.99 12.79
N ARG A 107 7.48 24.46 13.37
CA ARG A 107 7.51 23.41 14.40
C ARG A 107 6.82 22.18 13.86
N MET A 108 7.50 21.05 13.95
CA MET A 108 7.03 19.74 13.52
C MET A 108 6.83 18.85 14.74
N ARG A 109 5.71 18.16 14.81
CA ARG A 109 5.36 17.26 15.91
C ARG A 109 4.82 15.94 15.35
N PRO A 110 5.25 14.80 15.90
CA PRO A 110 4.62 13.53 15.57
C PRO A 110 3.17 13.50 16.07
N VAL A 111 2.32 12.84 15.30
CA VAL A 111 0.91 12.60 15.58
C VAL A 111 0.68 11.09 15.52
N GLN A 112 0.01 10.52 16.52
CA GLN A 112 -0.17 9.07 16.59
C GLN A 112 -1.26 8.59 15.63
N ASP A 113 -2.35 9.33 15.54
CA ASP A 113 -3.49 9.02 14.69
C ASP A 113 -4.16 10.30 14.15
N VAL A 114 -4.97 10.15 13.12
CA VAL A 114 -5.70 11.24 12.49
C VAL A 114 -7.15 10.85 12.33
N GLU A 115 -8.05 11.63 12.96
CA GLU A 115 -9.48 11.47 12.80
C GLU A 115 -9.94 12.01 11.44
N LEU A 116 -10.66 11.19 10.70
CA LEU A 116 -11.21 11.50 9.38
C LEU A 116 -12.72 11.69 9.51
N ALA A 117 -13.18 12.91 9.38
CA ALA A 117 -14.61 13.19 9.43
C ALA A 117 -15.34 12.64 8.19
N SER A 118 -16.54 12.09 8.40
CA SER A 118 -17.39 11.51 7.35
C SER A 118 -17.59 12.48 6.17
N GLY A 119 -17.32 11.99 4.96
CA GLY A 119 -17.50 12.71 3.69
C GLY A 119 -16.59 13.91 3.48
N ARG A 120 -15.68 14.18 4.40
CA ARG A 120 -14.78 15.34 4.31
C ARG A 120 -13.41 14.92 3.80
N ARG A 121 -12.85 15.78 2.93
CA ARG A 121 -11.46 15.63 2.48
C ARG A 121 -10.52 16.07 3.59
N PHE A 122 -9.61 15.20 3.98
CA PHE A 122 -8.46 15.50 4.80
C PHE A 122 -7.22 15.61 3.91
N VAL A 123 -6.43 16.68 4.08
CA VAL A 123 -5.31 17.01 3.19
C VAL A 123 -3.99 16.86 3.93
N PHE A 124 -3.12 16.00 3.41
CA PHE A 124 -1.72 15.92 3.81
C PHE A 124 -0.89 16.73 2.80
N GLU A 125 -0.30 17.83 3.27
CA GLU A 125 0.35 18.84 2.41
C GLU A 125 1.63 19.42 3.04
N PRO A 126 2.51 20.02 2.24
CA PRO A 126 3.66 20.77 2.75
C PRO A 126 3.24 21.90 3.68
N GLY A 127 3.92 21.98 4.85
CA GLY A 127 3.59 23.00 5.86
C GLY A 127 2.37 22.68 6.74
N GLY A 128 1.74 21.54 6.53
CA GLY A 128 0.64 20.99 7.32
C GLY A 128 0.93 19.56 7.77
N MET A 129 -0.13 18.76 7.83
CA MET A 129 0.00 17.32 8.07
C MET A 129 0.70 16.66 6.90
N HIS A 130 1.60 15.71 7.19
CA HIS A 130 2.33 14.95 6.18
C HIS A 130 2.86 13.63 6.75
N PHE A 131 3.20 12.71 5.85
CA PHE A 131 3.90 11.50 6.22
C PHE A 131 5.39 11.72 6.11
N MET A 132 6.14 11.38 7.14
CA MET A 132 7.57 11.35 7.17
C MET A 132 8.05 9.92 6.95
N ILE A 133 8.66 9.65 5.80
CA ILE A 133 9.27 8.36 5.47
C ILE A 133 10.70 8.38 5.99
N VAL A 134 11.04 7.51 6.95
CA VAL A 134 12.32 7.54 7.66
C VAL A 134 13.08 6.24 7.44
N GLY A 135 14.39 6.36 7.23
CA GLY A 135 15.24 5.21 6.96
C GLY A 135 15.04 4.65 5.55
N LEU A 136 15.06 5.53 4.54
CA LEU A 136 14.99 5.09 3.13
C LEU A 136 16.13 4.10 2.85
N LYS A 137 15.78 2.94 2.29
CA LYS A 137 16.74 1.89 1.90
C LYS A 137 17.56 2.27 0.66
N GLN A 138 17.01 3.15 -0.17
CA GLN A 138 17.65 3.73 -1.36
C GLN A 138 17.00 5.07 -1.71
N PRO A 139 17.70 5.96 -2.41
CA PRO A 139 17.14 7.23 -2.86
C PRO A 139 15.91 7.03 -3.75
N LEU A 140 14.95 7.93 -3.64
CA LEU A 140 13.75 7.93 -4.48
C LEU A 140 14.07 8.56 -5.82
N ALA A 141 13.99 7.79 -6.91
CA ALA A 141 14.22 8.28 -8.26
C ALA A 141 12.96 8.94 -8.83
N ALA A 142 13.13 10.07 -9.52
CA ALA A 142 12.01 10.74 -10.21
C ALA A 142 11.34 9.84 -11.25
N ASN A 143 10.05 10.03 -11.46
CA ASN A 143 9.20 9.26 -12.38
C ASN A 143 9.07 7.78 -12.04
N THR A 144 9.37 7.40 -10.80
CA THR A 144 9.10 6.06 -10.26
C THR A 144 7.85 6.07 -9.39
N ARG A 145 7.43 4.88 -8.96
CA ARG A 145 6.37 4.67 -7.99
C ARG A 145 6.87 3.80 -6.87
N ILE A 146 6.46 4.09 -5.65
CA ILE A 146 6.80 3.28 -4.49
C ILE A 146 5.51 2.81 -3.79
N PRO A 147 5.44 1.55 -3.37
CA PRO A 147 4.29 1.05 -2.62
C PRO A 147 4.22 1.71 -1.26
N PHE A 148 3.00 2.05 -0.85
CA PHE A 148 2.71 2.69 0.41
C PHE A 148 1.41 2.14 0.98
N ILE A 149 1.38 1.80 2.24
CA ILE A 149 0.24 1.19 2.91
C ILE A 149 -0.23 2.15 4.00
N LEU A 150 -1.51 2.46 3.99
CA LEU A 150 -2.18 3.25 5.02
C LEU A 150 -2.95 2.29 5.92
N HIS A 151 -2.83 2.47 7.23
CA HIS A 151 -3.49 1.64 8.24
C HIS A 151 -4.66 2.41 8.84
N PHE A 152 -5.87 1.90 8.66
CA PHE A 152 -7.09 2.51 9.18
C PHE A 152 -7.71 1.62 10.26
N GLU A 153 -8.44 2.23 11.19
CA GLU A 153 -9.12 1.52 12.27
C GLU A 153 -10.27 0.64 11.75
N HIS A 154 -11.05 1.15 10.80
CA HIS A 154 -12.23 0.45 10.27
C HIS A 154 -12.01 -0.09 8.85
N ALA A 155 -11.46 0.71 7.95
CA ALA A 155 -11.20 0.30 6.57
C ALA A 155 -10.03 -0.71 6.44
N GLY A 156 -9.21 -0.89 7.51
CA GLY A 156 -8.04 -1.78 7.47
C GLY A 156 -6.90 -1.20 6.66
N ASP A 157 -6.15 -2.05 5.97
CA ASP A 157 -4.97 -1.67 5.21
C ASP A 157 -5.33 -1.33 3.77
N ILE A 158 -5.05 -0.09 3.35
CA ILE A 158 -5.23 0.38 1.98
C ILE A 158 -3.87 0.60 1.34
N SER A 159 -3.58 -0.16 0.27
CA SER A 159 -2.35 -0.05 -0.49
C SER A 159 -2.50 0.95 -1.63
N VAL A 160 -1.55 1.86 -1.75
CA VAL A 160 -1.45 2.84 -2.84
C VAL A 160 -0.03 2.92 -3.38
N GLU A 161 0.16 3.57 -4.51
CA GLU A 161 1.47 3.88 -5.06
C GLU A 161 1.73 5.38 -4.99
N LEU A 162 2.77 5.79 -4.27
CA LEU A 162 3.23 7.17 -4.31
C LEU A 162 3.95 7.45 -5.63
N VAL A 163 3.49 8.44 -6.37
CA VAL A 163 4.19 8.95 -7.55
C VAL A 163 5.37 9.80 -7.08
N VAL A 164 6.58 9.45 -7.53
CA VAL A 164 7.79 10.21 -7.22
C VAL A 164 8.00 11.29 -8.27
N SER A 165 7.73 12.54 -7.91
CA SER A 165 7.94 13.70 -8.78
C SER A 165 9.40 14.16 -8.75
N ALA A 166 9.84 14.88 -9.78
CA ALA A 166 11.16 15.52 -9.76
C ALA A 166 11.26 16.53 -8.60
N ALA A 167 12.46 16.69 -8.05
CA ALA A 167 12.70 17.68 -7.03
C ALA A 167 12.36 19.10 -7.57
N GLY A 168 11.57 19.86 -6.80
CA GLY A 168 11.11 21.21 -7.22
C GLY A 168 9.78 21.24 -7.99
N ALA A 169 9.23 20.11 -8.43
CA ALA A 169 7.98 20.07 -9.18
C ALA A 169 6.71 20.43 -8.34
N GLY A 170 6.85 20.60 -7.04
CA GLY A 170 5.75 20.95 -6.13
C GLY A 170 5.80 22.37 -5.55
N ALA A 171 6.79 23.17 -5.91
CA ALA A 171 6.81 24.58 -5.54
C ALA A 171 5.84 25.31 -6.47
N VAL A 172 4.64 25.65 -5.99
CA VAL A 172 3.79 26.65 -6.64
C VAL A 172 4.63 27.94 -6.68
N PRO A 173 4.87 28.52 -7.86
CA PRO A 173 5.57 29.79 -7.92
C PRO A 173 4.68 30.81 -7.21
N HIS A 174 5.12 31.27 -6.05
CA HIS A 174 4.58 32.50 -5.49
C HIS A 174 5.07 33.62 -6.40
N THR A 175 4.29 34.02 -7.38
CA THR A 175 4.45 35.26 -8.10
C THR A 175 4.30 36.39 -7.09
N HIS A 176 5.43 36.79 -6.51
CA HIS A 176 5.53 38.10 -5.92
C HIS A 176 5.39 39.09 -7.09
N GLY A 177 4.22 39.68 -7.19
CA GLY A 177 3.98 40.78 -8.09
C GLY A 177 4.76 42.00 -7.57
N ASP A 178 6.03 42.10 -7.97
CA ASP A 178 6.77 43.34 -7.87
C ASP A 178 6.25 44.31 -8.91
N SER A 179 5.12 44.95 -8.60
CA SER A 179 4.65 46.15 -9.28
C SER A 179 5.40 47.36 -8.72
N HIS A 180 6.69 47.47 -8.99
CA HIS A 180 7.41 48.74 -8.91
C HIS A 180 7.18 49.51 -10.20
N SER A 181 6.14 50.33 -10.24
CA SER A 181 6.03 51.45 -11.20
C SER A 181 7.16 52.43 -10.90
N PRO A 182 8.02 52.73 -11.87
CA PRO A 182 8.90 53.87 -11.71
C PRO A 182 8.07 55.15 -11.83
N SER A 183 7.96 55.86 -10.71
CA SER A 183 7.42 57.24 -10.69
C SER A 183 8.29 58.13 -11.54
N ALA A 184 7.71 58.64 -12.62
CA ALA A 184 8.32 59.60 -13.48
C ALA A 184 8.65 60.91 -12.72
N GLY A 185 9.85 61.43 -12.96
CA GLY A 185 10.36 62.65 -12.36
C GLY A 185 9.50 63.87 -12.69
N HIS A 186 9.46 64.78 -11.72
CA HIS A 186 9.09 66.16 -11.96
C HIS A 186 10.35 67.01 -11.81
N SER A 187 10.76 67.53 -12.94
CA SER A 187 11.69 68.69 -13.04
C SER A 187 10.99 69.96 -12.63
N HIS A 188 11.56 70.69 -11.72
CA HIS A 188 11.60 72.16 -11.63
C HIS A 188 12.95 72.62 -11.08
#